data_f351357d92a3ca90b1ac23468c6a6968
#
_entry.id   f351357d92a3ca90b1ac23468c6a6968
#
_cell.length_a   1.000
_cell.length_b   1.000
_cell.length_c   1.000
_cell.angle_alpha   90.00
_cell.angle_beta   90.00
_cell.angle_gamma   90.00
#
_symmetry.space_group_name_H-M   'P 1'
#
loop_
_entity.id
_entity.type
_entity.pdbx_description
1 polymer ?
#
loop_
_entity_poly.entity_id
_entity_poly.type
_entity_poly.pdbx_seq_one_letter_code
_entity_poly.pdbx_strand_id
1 'polypeptide(L)'
;MLGSLLSTVHRTVLPPTFRFKLECNDLNKNPLVSLIREHCPSISGARTAKQTRWLPSGHLQTLYTSASNAMQVEDVDFKRKVFLAPDGGTISMDIAPISMSKPSESDTTPTVVILHGLSGGSSETYVMNAVVQLTKSREEGGEGVRCVVVNFRGCAKTMLTSAQLYSACKVTDLESALLLLSHMFPRSPMLGLGYSLGGAVLARY
;
A
#
# COMPACT_ATOMS: atom_id res chain seq x y z
N MET A 1 28.48 -17.56 -14.77
CA MET A 1 27.38 -18.30 -14.16
C MET A 1 26.46 -17.32 -13.40
N LEU A 2 25.76 -16.44 -14.12
CA LEU A 2 24.86 -15.42 -13.57
C LEU A 2 23.44 -15.52 -14.21
N GLY A 3 23.14 -16.68 -14.81
CA GLY A 3 21.96 -16.87 -15.67
C GLY A 3 20.75 -17.57 -15.06
N SER A 4 20.73 -17.91 -13.76
CA SER A 4 19.67 -18.74 -13.21
C SER A 4 18.89 -18.15 -12.02
N LEU A 5 19.11 -16.88 -11.67
CA LEU A 5 18.43 -16.20 -10.54
C LEU A 5 17.27 -15.29 -10.96
N LEU A 6 16.92 -15.27 -12.24
CA LEU A 6 15.81 -14.45 -12.77
C LEU A 6 14.50 -15.22 -12.91
N SER A 7 14.40 -16.41 -12.38
CA SER A 7 13.16 -17.18 -12.45
C SER A 7 12.36 -17.04 -11.16
N THR A 8 11.26 -16.40 -11.31
CA THR A 8 10.04 -16.55 -10.52
C THR A 8 9.58 -15.35 -9.72
N VAL A 9 9.58 -14.17 -10.35
CA VAL A 9 8.49 -13.24 -10.03
C VAL A 9 7.29 -13.74 -10.84
N HIS A 10 6.45 -14.57 -10.23
CA HIS A 10 5.17 -14.92 -10.84
C HIS A 10 4.31 -13.65 -10.83
N ARG A 11 4.32 -12.92 -11.95
CA ARG A 11 3.21 -12.05 -12.29
C ARG A 11 1.99 -12.95 -12.39
N THR A 12 1.14 -12.97 -11.40
CA THR A 12 -0.22 -13.45 -11.59
C THR A 12 -0.93 -12.38 -12.43
N VAL A 13 -0.66 -12.38 -13.73
CA VAL A 13 -1.47 -11.63 -14.68
C VAL A 13 -2.80 -12.35 -14.65
N LEU A 14 -3.81 -11.70 -14.06
CA LEU A 14 -5.19 -12.16 -14.19
C LEU A 14 -5.43 -12.42 -15.69
N PRO A 15 -5.96 -13.60 -16.07
CA PRO A 15 -6.14 -13.92 -17.46
C PRO A 15 -6.96 -12.81 -18.14
N PRO A 16 -6.67 -12.48 -19.41
CA PRO A 16 -7.36 -11.40 -20.15
C PRO A 16 -8.88 -11.57 -20.25
N THR A 17 -9.41 -12.71 -19.83
CA THR A 17 -10.84 -13.00 -19.69
C THR A 17 -11.50 -12.34 -18.48
N PHE A 18 -10.76 -11.76 -17.53
CA PHE A 18 -11.29 -10.91 -16.47
C PHE A 18 -11.47 -9.46 -16.97
N ARG A 19 -12.04 -9.30 -18.15
CA ARG A 19 -12.65 -8.04 -18.52
C ARG A 19 -14.00 -7.99 -17.81
N PHE A 20 -14.15 -7.09 -16.85
CA PHE A 20 -15.45 -6.62 -16.44
C PHE A 20 -16.06 -5.94 -17.70
N LYS A 21 -16.76 -6.71 -18.51
CA LYS A 21 -17.65 -6.16 -19.52
C LYS A 21 -18.83 -5.62 -18.73
N LEU A 22 -18.75 -4.37 -18.35
CA LEU A 22 -19.90 -3.58 -17.96
C LEU A 22 -20.75 -3.40 -19.24
N GLU A 23 -21.43 -4.45 -19.66
CA GLU A 23 -22.53 -4.32 -20.60
C GLU A 23 -23.67 -3.66 -19.84
N CYS A 24 -23.78 -2.36 -20.03
CA CYS A 24 -24.65 -1.43 -19.31
C CYS A 24 -26.12 -1.54 -19.73
N ASN A 25 -26.59 -2.69 -20.21
CA ASN A 25 -27.95 -2.81 -20.75
C ASN A 25 -29.00 -3.26 -19.72
N ASP A 26 -28.60 -3.71 -18.54
CA ASP A 26 -29.55 -3.97 -17.44
C ASP A 26 -28.82 -3.96 -16.10
N LEU A 27 -28.65 -2.75 -15.55
CA LEU A 27 -28.02 -2.54 -14.23
C LEU A 27 -28.68 -3.37 -13.10
N ASN A 28 -29.96 -3.75 -13.28
CA ASN A 28 -30.70 -4.50 -12.29
C ASN A 28 -30.34 -5.99 -12.26
N LYS A 29 -29.70 -6.52 -13.31
CA LYS A 29 -29.25 -7.91 -13.40
C LYS A 29 -27.77 -8.10 -13.09
N ASN A 30 -27.02 -7.01 -12.83
CA ASN A 30 -25.62 -7.10 -12.52
C ASN A 30 -25.41 -7.58 -11.06
N PRO A 31 -24.74 -8.71 -10.80
CA PRO A 31 -24.49 -9.25 -9.47
C PRO A 31 -23.81 -8.22 -8.53
N LEU A 32 -22.91 -7.40 -9.09
CA LEU A 32 -22.21 -6.35 -8.33
C LEU A 32 -23.19 -5.25 -7.86
N VAL A 33 -24.12 -4.86 -8.71
CA VAL A 33 -25.13 -3.84 -8.35
C VAL A 33 -26.07 -4.38 -7.27
N SER A 34 -26.46 -5.65 -7.34
CA SER A 34 -27.25 -6.32 -6.30
C SER A 34 -26.50 -6.38 -4.98
N LEU A 35 -25.22 -6.76 -5.01
CA LEU A 35 -24.36 -6.77 -3.83
C LEU A 35 -24.21 -5.39 -3.20
N ILE A 36 -23.99 -4.34 -4.01
CA ILE A 36 -23.88 -2.97 -3.54
C ILE A 36 -25.20 -2.50 -2.89
N ARG A 37 -26.34 -2.81 -3.50
CA ARG A 37 -27.65 -2.45 -2.94
C ARG A 37 -27.92 -3.12 -1.60
N GLU A 38 -27.51 -4.36 -1.45
CA GLU A 38 -27.73 -5.16 -0.24
C GLU A 38 -26.80 -4.73 0.90
N HIS A 39 -25.50 -4.56 0.60
CA HIS A 39 -24.48 -4.37 1.63
C HIS A 39 -24.01 -2.91 1.78
N CYS A 40 -24.29 -2.04 0.80
CA CYS A 40 -23.84 -0.65 0.79
C CYS A 40 -25.01 0.34 0.59
N PRO A 41 -25.99 0.40 1.52
CA PRO A 41 -27.18 1.25 1.34
C PRO A 41 -26.87 2.74 1.26
N SER A 42 -25.71 3.19 1.75
CA SER A 42 -25.24 4.57 1.62
C SER A 42 -24.85 4.96 0.20
N ILE A 43 -24.44 3.98 -0.63
CA ILE A 43 -24.00 4.19 -2.03
C ILE A 43 -25.19 3.95 -2.97
N SER A 44 -26.11 3.06 -2.62
CA SER A 44 -27.23 2.66 -3.47
C SER A 44 -28.35 3.71 -3.63
N GLY A 45 -28.16 4.90 -3.07
CA GLY A 45 -29.15 5.99 -3.13
C GLY A 45 -30.32 5.85 -2.15
N ALA A 46 -30.34 4.80 -1.34
CA ALA A 46 -31.36 4.61 -0.32
C ALA A 46 -31.26 5.62 0.85
N ARG A 47 -30.11 6.28 0.98
CA ARG A 47 -29.87 7.32 1.99
C ARG A 47 -29.20 8.53 1.37
N THR A 48 -29.77 9.71 1.58
CA THR A 48 -29.11 10.99 1.26
C THR A 48 -27.97 11.23 2.24
N ALA A 49 -26.76 11.49 1.72
CA ALA A 49 -25.65 11.93 2.55
C ALA A 49 -26.00 13.28 3.22
N LYS A 50 -26.05 13.30 4.55
CA LYS A 50 -26.28 14.54 5.30
C LYS A 50 -24.90 15.14 5.64
N GLN A 51 -24.69 16.40 5.26
CA GLN A 51 -23.52 17.13 5.68
C GLN A 51 -23.47 17.25 7.21
N THR A 52 -22.27 17.18 7.75
CA THR A 52 -22.02 17.40 9.17
C THR A 52 -22.36 18.84 9.53
N ARG A 53 -23.34 19.07 10.40
CA ARG A 53 -23.90 20.42 10.69
C ARG A 53 -22.86 21.43 11.20
N TRP A 54 -21.86 20.96 11.94
CA TRP A 54 -20.79 21.80 12.50
C TRP A 54 -19.59 22.01 11.54
N LEU A 55 -19.59 21.32 10.39
CA LEU A 55 -18.61 21.50 9.29
C LEU A 55 -19.34 21.75 7.96
N PRO A 56 -19.95 22.93 7.80
CA PRO A 56 -20.85 23.18 6.67
C PRO A 56 -20.13 23.43 5.34
N SER A 57 -18.81 23.60 5.31
CA SER A 57 -18.07 23.82 4.08
C SER A 57 -16.98 22.78 3.85
N GLY A 58 -16.71 22.43 2.57
CA GLY A 58 -15.66 21.49 2.20
C GLY A 58 -14.27 21.93 2.67
N HIS A 59 -13.99 23.23 2.69
CA HIS A 59 -12.72 23.76 3.20
C HIS A 59 -12.54 23.49 4.70
N LEU A 60 -13.57 23.70 5.50
CA LEU A 60 -13.54 23.39 6.93
C LEU A 60 -13.41 21.88 7.17
N GLN A 61 -14.07 21.05 6.36
CA GLN A 61 -13.93 19.59 6.43
C GLN A 61 -12.50 19.15 6.12
N THR A 62 -11.88 19.71 5.10
CA THR A 62 -10.48 19.43 4.74
C THR A 62 -9.51 19.84 5.84
N LEU A 63 -9.66 21.06 6.38
CA LEU A 63 -8.84 21.54 7.50
C LEU A 63 -9.01 20.68 8.75
N TYR A 64 -10.24 20.32 9.08
CA TYR A 64 -10.54 19.46 10.22
C TYR A 64 -9.89 18.07 10.04
N THR A 65 -10.03 17.46 8.87
CA THR A 65 -9.44 16.15 8.58
C THR A 65 -7.91 16.21 8.68
N SER A 66 -7.29 17.26 8.15
CA SER A 66 -5.84 17.45 8.23
C SER A 66 -5.36 17.62 9.68
N ALA A 67 -6.10 18.35 10.50
CA ALA A 67 -5.76 18.57 11.91
C ALA A 67 -6.04 17.32 12.77
N SER A 68 -7.15 16.62 12.54
CA SER A 68 -7.54 15.45 13.33
C SER A 68 -6.69 14.22 13.02
N ASN A 69 -6.20 14.09 11.80
CA ASN A 69 -5.26 13.03 11.44
C ASN A 69 -3.95 13.09 12.23
N ALA A 70 -3.56 14.27 12.73
CA ALA A 70 -2.39 14.44 13.57
C ALA A 70 -2.61 13.96 15.03
N MET A 71 -3.84 13.67 15.45
CA MET A 71 -4.19 13.46 16.86
C MET A 71 -4.44 12.02 17.30
N GLN A 72 -4.57 11.06 16.40
CA GLN A 72 -4.98 9.68 16.75
C GLN A 72 -4.23 8.62 15.96
N VAL A 73 -2.98 8.39 16.30
CA VAL A 73 -2.24 7.25 15.74
C VAL A 73 -1.50 6.53 16.84
N GLU A 74 -1.71 5.21 16.93
CA GLU A 74 -0.80 4.36 17.68
C GLU A 74 0.58 4.49 17.03
N ASP A 75 1.61 4.72 17.86
CA ASP A 75 2.98 4.83 17.37
C ASP A 75 3.44 3.45 16.86
N VAL A 76 4.09 3.45 15.71
CA VAL A 76 4.59 2.23 15.07
C VAL A 76 6.10 2.27 15.03
N ASP A 77 6.71 1.32 15.70
CA ASP A 77 8.14 1.14 15.64
C ASP A 77 8.56 0.46 14.33
N PHE A 78 9.27 1.19 13.50
CA PHE A 78 9.80 0.71 12.24
C PHE A 78 11.30 0.41 12.31
N LYS A 79 11.70 -0.66 11.63
CA LYS A 79 13.11 -0.89 11.29
C LYS A 79 13.35 -0.38 9.88
N ARG A 80 14.07 0.76 9.77
CA ARG A 80 14.44 1.32 8.47
C ARG A 80 15.59 0.56 7.84
N LYS A 81 15.43 0.26 6.54
CA LYS A 81 16.48 -0.17 5.63
C LYS A 81 16.61 0.82 4.49
N VAL A 82 17.84 1.16 4.16
CA VAL A 82 18.17 2.09 3.07
C VAL A 82 19.03 1.34 2.06
N PHE A 83 18.74 1.52 0.78
CA PHE A 83 19.50 0.89 -0.30
C PHE A 83 19.57 1.82 -1.52
N LEU A 84 20.52 1.55 -2.40
CA LEU A 84 20.71 2.28 -3.64
C LEU A 84 19.99 1.57 -4.78
N ALA A 85 19.24 2.35 -5.56
CA ALA A 85 18.72 1.91 -6.85
C ALA A 85 19.86 1.85 -7.89
N PRO A 86 19.68 1.15 -9.02
CA PRO A 86 20.72 1.04 -10.06
C PRO A 86 21.22 2.37 -10.62
N ASP A 87 20.42 3.43 -10.54
CA ASP A 87 20.77 4.78 -10.97
C ASP A 87 21.45 5.63 -9.87
N GLY A 88 21.84 5.02 -8.75
CA GLY A 88 22.45 5.70 -7.60
C GLY A 88 21.48 6.46 -6.69
N GLY A 89 20.19 6.42 -6.99
CA GLY A 89 19.17 7.02 -6.13
C GLY A 89 18.93 6.22 -4.86
N THR A 90 18.72 6.92 -3.75
CA THR A 90 18.44 6.30 -2.46
C THR A 90 16.95 6.01 -2.28
N ILE A 91 16.65 4.78 -1.87
CA ILE A 91 15.32 4.32 -1.51
C ILE A 91 15.35 3.82 -0.06
N SER A 92 14.31 4.06 0.71
CA SER A 92 14.18 3.48 2.04
C SER A 92 12.94 2.60 2.16
N MET A 93 13.05 1.59 3.01
CA MET A 93 11.93 0.74 3.41
C MET A 93 11.84 0.72 4.93
N ASP A 94 10.63 0.87 5.43
CA ASP A 94 10.32 0.80 6.85
C ASP A 94 9.55 -0.49 7.13
N ILE A 95 10.13 -1.38 7.93
CA ILE A 95 9.62 -2.73 8.20
C ILE A 95 9.02 -2.78 9.59
N ALA A 96 7.80 -3.26 9.70
CA ALA A 96 7.09 -3.50 10.95
C ALA A 96 6.46 -4.92 10.96
N PRO A 97 6.34 -5.54 12.13
CA PRO A 97 6.98 -5.17 13.39
C PRO A 97 8.49 -5.40 13.34
N ILE A 98 9.24 -4.74 14.22
CA ILE A 98 10.72 -4.85 14.26
C ILE A 98 11.18 -6.31 14.45
N SER A 99 10.43 -7.11 15.19
CA SER A 99 10.72 -8.54 15.41
C SER A 99 10.80 -9.34 14.10
N MET A 100 10.05 -8.94 13.07
CA MET A 100 9.99 -9.59 11.75
C MET A 100 10.91 -8.92 10.71
N SER A 101 11.81 -8.02 11.12
CA SER A 101 12.67 -7.27 10.19
C SER A 101 13.98 -7.96 9.80
N LYS A 102 14.33 -9.04 10.49
CA LYS A 102 15.57 -9.80 10.20
C LYS A 102 15.35 -10.74 9.02
N PRO A 103 16.30 -10.78 8.06
CA PRO A 103 16.23 -11.76 6.96
C PRO A 103 16.14 -13.19 7.48
N SER A 104 15.32 -14.01 6.81
CA SER A 104 15.14 -15.42 7.16
C SER A 104 14.73 -16.23 5.93
N GLU A 105 15.47 -17.28 5.62
CA GLU A 105 15.18 -18.19 4.51
C GLU A 105 13.99 -19.13 4.78
N SER A 106 13.68 -19.38 6.04
CA SER A 106 12.61 -20.29 6.45
C SER A 106 11.29 -19.58 6.78
N ASP A 107 11.31 -18.25 6.87
CA ASP A 107 10.14 -17.46 7.26
C ASP A 107 9.10 -17.42 6.11
N THR A 108 7.92 -17.91 6.40
CA THR A 108 6.76 -17.93 5.48
C THR A 108 5.71 -16.88 5.82
N THR A 109 5.98 -16.01 6.78
CA THR A 109 5.04 -14.94 7.16
C THR A 109 4.74 -14.05 5.96
N PRO A 110 3.47 -13.84 5.60
CA PRO A 110 3.11 -12.97 4.49
C PRO A 110 3.64 -11.55 4.70
N THR A 111 4.07 -10.91 3.63
CA THR A 111 4.56 -9.53 3.63
C THR A 111 3.61 -8.64 2.83
N VAL A 112 3.06 -7.61 3.47
CA VAL A 112 2.30 -6.57 2.79
C VAL A 112 3.24 -5.42 2.46
N VAL A 113 3.45 -5.19 1.17
CA VAL A 113 4.27 -4.08 0.64
C VAL A 113 3.35 -2.89 0.45
N ILE A 114 3.59 -1.82 1.20
CA ILE A 114 2.75 -0.62 1.25
C ILE A 114 3.44 0.51 0.50
N LEU A 115 2.72 1.13 -0.44
CA LEU A 115 3.14 2.35 -1.12
C LEU A 115 2.23 3.52 -0.74
N HIS A 116 2.84 4.58 -0.23
CA HIS A 116 2.13 5.78 0.22
C HIS A 116 1.68 6.68 -0.93
N GLY A 117 0.87 7.69 -0.62
CA GLY A 117 0.44 8.72 -1.57
C GLY A 117 1.53 9.74 -1.89
N LEU A 118 1.19 10.73 -2.72
CA LEU A 118 2.09 11.81 -3.11
C LEU A 118 2.69 12.51 -1.88
N SER A 119 4.01 12.69 -1.87
CA SER A 119 4.80 13.32 -0.78
C SER A 119 4.62 12.73 0.64
N GLY A 120 3.99 11.57 0.77
CA GLY A 120 3.79 10.89 2.05
C GLY A 120 5.02 10.14 2.55
N GLY A 121 4.76 9.06 3.30
CA GLY A 121 5.78 8.18 3.87
C GLY A 121 5.18 7.21 4.90
N SER A 122 6.04 6.48 5.57
CA SER A 122 5.64 5.53 6.63
C SER A 122 4.98 6.20 7.84
N SER A 123 5.24 7.49 8.07
CA SER A 123 4.66 8.27 9.18
C SER A 123 3.28 8.84 8.89
N GLU A 124 2.73 8.61 7.69
CA GLU A 124 1.38 9.04 7.39
C GLU A 124 0.35 8.25 8.20
N THR A 125 -0.63 8.95 8.75
CA THR A 125 -1.67 8.37 9.62
C THR A 125 -2.36 7.16 8.98
N TYR A 126 -2.74 7.26 7.70
CA TYR A 126 -3.41 6.18 6.99
C TYR A 126 -2.49 4.97 6.77
N VAL A 127 -1.19 5.19 6.63
CA VAL A 127 -0.19 4.10 6.54
C VAL A 127 -0.04 3.43 7.90
N MET A 128 0.19 4.23 8.95
CA MET A 128 0.36 3.70 10.32
C MET A 128 -0.86 2.91 10.77
N ASN A 129 -2.07 3.42 10.55
CA ASN A 129 -3.30 2.71 10.87
C ASN A 129 -3.41 1.35 10.15
N ALA A 130 -3.05 1.29 8.87
CA ALA A 130 -3.00 0.02 8.14
C ALA A 130 -1.95 -0.92 8.73
N VAL A 131 -0.75 -0.42 9.02
CA VAL A 131 0.33 -1.21 9.61
C VAL A 131 -0.09 -1.78 10.96
N VAL A 132 -0.65 -0.96 11.85
CA VAL A 132 -1.15 -1.41 13.16
C VAL A 132 -2.15 -2.57 13.01
N GLN A 133 -3.14 -2.42 12.14
CA GLN A 133 -4.16 -3.46 11.95
C GLN A 133 -3.59 -4.74 11.34
N LEU A 134 -2.68 -4.61 10.38
CA LEU A 134 -2.10 -5.75 9.69
C LEU A 134 -1.08 -6.51 10.55
N THR A 135 -0.33 -5.81 11.41
CA THR A 135 0.74 -6.41 12.22
C THR A 135 0.27 -6.99 13.56
N LYS A 136 -0.88 -6.53 14.10
CA LYS A 136 -1.48 -7.14 15.30
C LYS A 136 -1.72 -8.62 15.08
N SER A 137 -1.59 -9.40 16.14
CA SER A 137 -1.88 -10.84 16.09
C SER A 137 -3.36 -11.09 15.75
N ARG A 138 -3.66 -12.28 15.25
CA ARG A 138 -5.05 -12.66 14.96
C ARG A 138 -5.91 -12.71 16.23
N GLU A 139 -5.30 -13.02 17.35
CA GLU A 139 -5.96 -13.02 18.67
C GLU A 139 -6.38 -11.60 19.09
N GLU A 140 -5.63 -10.59 18.65
CA GLU A 140 -5.91 -9.17 18.87
C GLU A 140 -6.74 -8.53 17.76
N GLY A 141 -7.25 -9.34 16.82
CA GLY A 141 -8.10 -8.89 15.70
C GLY A 141 -7.32 -8.34 14.51
N GLY A 142 -6.01 -8.60 14.42
CA GLY A 142 -5.17 -8.28 13.26
C GLY A 142 -4.94 -9.48 12.34
N GLU A 143 -3.99 -9.33 11.42
CA GLU A 143 -3.63 -10.39 10.46
C GLU A 143 -2.32 -11.12 10.80
N GLY A 144 -1.51 -10.55 11.69
CA GLY A 144 -0.22 -11.11 12.10
C GLY A 144 0.81 -11.17 10.97
N VAL A 145 0.76 -10.22 10.03
CA VAL A 145 1.64 -10.19 8.86
C VAL A 145 2.75 -9.16 9.02
N ARG A 146 3.81 -9.31 8.22
CA ARG A 146 4.85 -8.29 8.08
C ARG A 146 4.36 -7.19 7.16
N CYS A 147 4.60 -5.93 7.55
CA CYS A 147 4.38 -4.77 6.71
C CYS A 147 5.73 -4.15 6.31
N VAL A 148 5.85 -3.76 5.05
CA VAL A 148 7.01 -3.04 4.53
C VAL A 148 6.54 -1.83 3.76
N VAL A 149 6.77 -0.65 4.31
CA VAL A 149 6.45 0.61 3.64
C VAL A 149 7.63 1.01 2.78
N VAL A 150 7.45 1.05 1.46
CA VAL A 150 8.47 1.54 0.52
C VAL A 150 8.28 3.05 0.40
N ASN A 151 9.26 3.81 0.87
CA ASN A 151 9.24 5.26 0.79
C ASN A 151 9.83 5.71 -0.55
N PHE A 152 9.08 6.52 -1.28
CA PHE A 152 9.57 7.12 -2.51
C PHE A 152 10.78 8.02 -2.27
N ARG A 153 11.61 8.22 -3.30
CA ARG A 153 12.82 9.05 -3.26
C ARG A 153 12.51 10.44 -2.71
N GLY A 154 13.30 10.92 -1.77
CA GLY A 154 13.10 12.22 -1.12
C GLY A 154 11.94 12.27 -0.14
N CYS A 155 11.17 11.18 0.06
CA CYS A 155 10.08 11.10 1.02
C CYS A 155 10.54 10.45 2.35
N ALA A 156 9.75 10.61 3.41
CA ALA A 156 10.01 10.02 4.72
C ALA A 156 11.45 10.25 5.23
N LYS A 157 11.99 11.44 5.05
CA LYS A 157 13.38 11.82 5.41
C LYS A 157 14.46 10.98 4.69
N THR A 158 14.12 10.33 3.58
CA THR A 158 15.10 9.66 2.72
C THR A 158 15.83 10.71 1.89
N MET A 159 17.15 10.69 1.89
CA MET A 159 17.94 11.64 1.12
C MET A 159 17.72 11.46 -0.38
N LEU A 160 17.57 12.55 -1.11
CA LEU A 160 17.56 12.56 -2.56
C LEU A 160 18.99 12.57 -3.07
N THR A 161 19.46 11.45 -3.61
CA THR A 161 20.87 11.26 -4.05
C THR A 161 21.02 11.15 -5.56
N SER A 162 19.95 11.27 -6.32
CA SER A 162 19.95 11.29 -7.79
C SER A 162 19.10 12.45 -8.31
N ALA A 163 19.36 12.88 -9.54
CA ALA A 163 18.56 13.91 -10.20
C ALA A 163 17.13 13.45 -10.56
N GLN A 164 16.84 12.17 -10.39
CA GLN A 164 15.54 11.60 -10.72
C GLN A 164 14.64 11.52 -9.51
N LEU A 165 13.45 12.11 -9.61
CA LEU A 165 12.36 11.97 -8.65
C LEU A 165 11.50 10.73 -8.96
N TYR A 166 10.64 10.38 -8.01
CA TYR A 166 9.60 9.38 -8.21
C TYR A 166 8.47 9.89 -9.11
N SER A 167 7.77 8.99 -9.76
CA SER A 167 6.56 9.30 -10.52
C SER A 167 5.62 8.10 -10.56
N ALA A 168 4.34 8.33 -10.84
CA ALA A 168 3.35 7.26 -11.01
C ALA A 168 3.68 6.30 -12.17
N CYS A 169 4.51 6.73 -13.11
CA CYS A 169 4.90 5.94 -14.27
C CYS A 169 6.18 5.12 -14.06
N LYS A 170 6.92 5.33 -12.97
CA LYS A 170 8.19 4.66 -12.71
C LYS A 170 8.01 3.54 -11.69
N VAL A 171 8.15 2.31 -12.13
CA VAL A 171 8.03 1.11 -11.29
C VAL A 171 9.38 0.53 -10.84
N THR A 172 10.50 1.01 -11.41
CA THR A 172 11.84 0.45 -11.15
C THR A 172 12.27 0.54 -9.68
N ASP A 173 11.80 1.55 -8.96
CA ASP A 173 12.09 1.69 -7.53
C ASP A 173 11.34 0.62 -6.71
N LEU A 174 10.10 0.33 -7.08
CA LEU A 174 9.34 -0.78 -6.50
C LEU A 174 9.97 -2.13 -6.86
N GLU A 175 10.38 -2.33 -8.11
CA GLU A 175 11.08 -3.54 -8.54
C GLU A 175 12.34 -3.79 -7.70
N SER A 176 13.15 -2.76 -7.48
CA SER A 176 14.35 -2.84 -6.65
C SER A 176 14.04 -3.22 -5.20
N ALA A 177 12.97 -2.64 -4.64
CA ALA A 177 12.50 -2.95 -3.30
C ALA A 177 12.01 -4.42 -3.20
N LEU A 178 11.21 -4.86 -4.17
CA LEU A 178 10.69 -6.23 -4.21
C LEU A 178 11.79 -7.27 -4.40
N LEU A 179 12.82 -6.99 -5.23
CA LEU A 179 13.98 -7.85 -5.38
C LEU A 179 14.76 -7.98 -4.06
N LEU A 180 14.96 -6.88 -3.35
CA LEU A 180 15.60 -6.93 -2.04
C LEU A 180 14.77 -7.73 -1.03
N LEU A 181 13.45 -7.54 -1.00
CA LEU A 181 12.55 -8.26 -0.12
C LEU A 181 12.50 -9.76 -0.44
N SER A 182 12.49 -10.13 -1.73
CA SER A 182 12.53 -11.54 -2.12
C SER A 182 13.83 -12.23 -1.73
N HIS A 183 14.93 -11.48 -1.70
CA HIS A 183 16.20 -11.99 -1.17
C HIS A 183 16.20 -12.11 0.36
N MET A 184 15.59 -11.14 1.05
CA MET A 184 15.50 -11.18 2.52
C MET A 184 14.54 -12.26 3.04
N PHE A 185 13.45 -12.50 2.32
CA PHE A 185 12.34 -13.37 2.73
C PHE A 185 11.86 -14.23 1.54
N PRO A 186 12.68 -15.18 1.08
CA PRO A 186 12.43 -15.91 -0.19
C PRO A 186 11.17 -16.79 -0.18
N ARG A 187 10.64 -17.12 0.99
CA ARG A 187 9.43 -17.95 1.13
C ARG A 187 8.19 -17.14 1.55
N SER A 188 8.35 -15.83 1.76
CA SER A 188 7.24 -14.96 2.16
C SER A 188 6.38 -14.61 0.94
N PRO A 189 5.08 -14.93 0.93
CA PRO A 189 4.18 -14.41 -0.10
C PRO A 189 4.05 -12.90 0.07
N MET A 190 4.07 -12.16 -1.05
CA MET A 190 4.00 -10.71 -1.06
C MET A 190 2.65 -10.23 -1.60
N LEU A 191 2.06 -9.27 -0.92
CA LEU A 191 0.83 -8.57 -1.28
C LEU A 191 1.12 -7.09 -1.38
N GLY A 192 0.51 -6.40 -2.35
CA GLY A 192 0.67 -4.95 -2.52
C GLY A 192 -0.53 -4.17 -2.00
N LEU A 193 -0.28 -3.11 -1.24
CA LEU A 193 -1.27 -2.13 -0.79
C LEU A 193 -0.82 -0.72 -1.20
N GLY A 194 -1.57 -0.06 -2.05
CA GLY A 194 -1.20 1.27 -2.57
C GLY A 194 -2.25 2.33 -2.31
N TYR A 195 -1.79 3.48 -1.84
CA TYR A 195 -2.62 4.65 -1.62
C TYR A 195 -2.39 5.70 -2.70
N SER A 196 -3.45 6.15 -3.39
CA SER A 196 -3.36 7.20 -4.40
C SER A 196 -2.25 6.92 -5.43
N LEU A 197 -1.19 7.73 -5.46
CA LEU A 197 -0.03 7.52 -6.33
C LEU A 197 0.60 6.13 -6.16
N GLY A 198 0.69 5.63 -4.92
CA GLY A 198 1.19 4.28 -4.65
C GLY A 198 0.31 3.19 -5.29
N GLY A 199 -1.01 3.39 -5.34
CA GLY A 199 -1.93 2.52 -6.06
C GLY A 199 -1.70 2.53 -7.57
N ALA A 200 -1.41 3.70 -8.15
CA ALA A 200 -1.08 3.82 -9.58
C ALA A 200 0.22 3.09 -9.93
N VAL A 201 1.25 3.19 -9.06
CA VAL A 201 2.52 2.47 -9.25
C VAL A 201 2.31 0.96 -9.17
N LEU A 202 1.53 0.46 -8.19
CA LEU A 202 1.21 -0.97 -8.07
C LEU A 202 0.41 -1.50 -9.26
N ALA A 203 -0.59 -0.74 -9.71
CA ALA A 203 -1.42 -1.15 -10.85
C ALA A 203 -0.63 -1.21 -12.17
N ARG A 204 0.47 -0.44 -12.26
CA ARG A 204 1.35 -0.43 -13.42
C ARG A 204 2.41 -1.54 -13.37
N TYR A 205 2.81 -1.97 -12.17
CA TYR A 205 3.73 -3.09 -11.94
C TYR A 205 3.11 -4.43 -12.33
#